data_8e4cd5c11673957411521eab1a8c21df
#
_entry.id   8e4cd5c11673957411521eab1a8c21df
#
_cell.length_a   1.000
_cell.length_b   1.000
_cell.length_c   1.000
_cell.angle_alpha   90.00
_cell.angle_beta   90.00
_cell.angle_gamma   90.00
#
_symmetry.space_group_name_H-M   'P 1'
#
loop_
_entity.id
_entity.type
_entity.pdbx_description
1 polymer ?
#
loop_
_entity_poly.entity_id
_entity_poly.type
_entity_poly.pdbx_seq_one_letter_code
_entity_poly.pdbx_strand_id
1 'polypeptide(L)'
;MEPTEKTKLLEQIEQWNSKDEYSRCIWVIEAIPEQERGYLLTVKLSRAYSNLAVLGDHREHGTDGEVDGNLIQHAIELLESVRFRGENDPYWNARMGYSCLMAYCSASTAYKYAKRWLTLAPKDPDAQKLVRDCEGYLEEEKALEI
;
A
#
# COMPACT_ATOMS: atom_id res chain seq x y z
N MET A 1 -24.43 4.08 2.63
CA MET A 1 -23.80 4.38 3.94
C MET A 1 -23.83 5.87 4.21
N GLU A 2 -24.33 6.25 5.35
CA GLU A 2 -24.37 7.65 5.75
C GLU A 2 -22.96 8.21 5.93
N PRO A 3 -22.73 9.50 5.63
CA PRO A 3 -21.39 10.10 5.79
C PRO A 3 -20.80 9.95 7.19
N THR A 4 -21.63 10.04 8.24
CA THR A 4 -21.20 9.86 9.62
C THR A 4 -20.73 8.45 9.91
N GLU A 5 -21.43 7.46 9.36
CA GLU A 5 -21.05 6.04 9.48
C GLU A 5 -19.73 5.77 8.79
N LYS A 6 -19.54 6.37 7.61
CA LYS A 6 -18.31 6.23 6.84
C LYS A 6 -17.12 6.83 7.59
N THR A 7 -17.30 8.00 8.19
CA THR A 7 -16.24 8.65 9.00
C THR A 7 -15.86 7.77 10.18
N LYS A 8 -16.83 7.22 10.90
CA LYS A 8 -16.58 6.33 12.03
C LYS A 8 -15.85 5.06 11.60
N LEU A 9 -16.24 4.50 10.46
CA LEU A 9 -15.59 3.31 9.92
C LEU A 9 -14.13 3.60 9.55
N LEU A 10 -13.86 4.72 8.91
CA LEU A 10 -12.48 5.11 8.56
C LEU A 10 -11.62 5.28 9.81
N GLU A 11 -12.16 5.89 10.86
CA GLU A 11 -11.46 6.04 12.15
C GLU A 11 -11.17 4.67 12.77
N GLN A 12 -12.15 3.78 12.73
CA GLN A 12 -12.01 2.42 13.27
C GLN A 12 -10.95 1.63 12.49
N ILE A 13 -10.93 1.77 11.17
CA ILE A 13 -9.91 1.12 10.32
C ILE A 13 -8.51 1.60 10.72
N GLU A 14 -8.33 2.89 10.98
CA GLU A 14 -7.03 3.41 11.41
C GLU A 14 -6.61 2.83 12.76
N GLN A 15 -7.54 2.68 13.69
CA GLN A 15 -7.26 2.06 14.98
C GLN A 15 -6.83 0.60 14.82
N TRP A 16 -7.55 -0.17 14.01
CA TRP A 16 -7.20 -1.57 13.74
C TRP A 16 -5.85 -1.68 13.04
N ASN A 17 -5.59 -0.80 12.06
CA ASN A 17 -4.31 -0.78 11.36
C ASN A 17 -3.15 -0.51 12.33
N SER A 18 -3.33 0.42 13.27
CA SER A 18 -2.29 0.74 14.26
C SER A 18 -2.01 -0.39 15.24
N LYS A 19 -2.95 -1.33 15.39
CA LYS A 19 -2.82 -2.52 16.24
C LYS A 19 -2.43 -3.76 15.45
N ASP A 20 -2.05 -3.60 14.19
CA ASP A 20 -1.70 -4.69 13.27
C ASP A 20 -2.83 -5.70 13.10
N GLU A 21 -4.08 -5.23 13.09
CA GLU A 21 -5.28 -6.05 12.88
C GLU A 21 -5.78 -5.90 11.45
N TYR A 22 -4.96 -6.34 10.50
CA TYR A 22 -5.21 -6.13 9.06
C TYR A 22 -6.33 -6.99 8.51
N SER A 23 -6.43 -8.25 8.94
CA SER A 23 -7.52 -9.14 8.54
C SER A 23 -8.87 -8.57 8.94
N ARG A 24 -8.94 -7.88 10.07
CA ARG A 24 -10.17 -7.25 10.55
C ARG A 24 -10.60 -6.11 9.64
N CYS A 25 -9.65 -5.29 9.19
CA CYS A 25 -9.90 -4.24 8.22
C CYS A 25 -10.47 -4.82 6.92
N ILE A 26 -9.84 -5.88 6.42
CA ILE A 26 -10.26 -6.56 5.20
C ILE A 26 -11.69 -7.08 5.33
N TRP A 27 -11.96 -7.79 6.41
CA TRP A 27 -13.27 -8.40 6.63
C TRP A 27 -14.39 -7.37 6.67
N VAL A 28 -14.18 -6.26 7.36
CA VAL A 28 -15.20 -5.21 7.50
C VAL A 28 -15.41 -4.47 6.18
N ILE A 29 -14.34 -4.13 5.47
CA ILE A 29 -14.46 -3.41 4.20
C ILE A 29 -15.11 -4.32 3.13
N GLU A 30 -14.72 -5.58 3.07
CA GLU A 30 -15.26 -6.52 2.08
C GLU A 30 -16.73 -6.88 2.33
N ALA A 31 -17.23 -6.65 3.55
CA ALA A 31 -18.66 -6.78 3.82
C ALA A 31 -19.49 -5.70 3.13
N ILE A 32 -18.86 -4.60 2.69
CA ILE A 32 -19.51 -3.54 1.94
C ILE A 32 -19.46 -3.93 0.45
N PRO A 33 -20.61 -3.86 -0.27
CA PRO A 33 -20.59 -4.15 -1.71
C PRO A 33 -19.56 -3.30 -2.45
N GLU A 34 -18.85 -3.89 -3.39
CA GLU A 34 -17.73 -3.27 -4.09
C GLU A 34 -18.08 -1.89 -4.65
N GLN A 35 -19.25 -1.77 -5.28
CA GLN A 35 -19.70 -0.53 -5.88
C GLN A 35 -20.03 0.57 -4.86
N GLU A 36 -20.13 0.23 -3.57
CA GLU A 36 -20.44 1.18 -2.50
C GLU A 36 -19.20 1.61 -1.69
N ARG A 37 -18.05 0.97 -1.92
CA ARG A 37 -16.83 1.26 -1.13
C ARG A 37 -16.25 2.64 -1.40
N GLY A 38 -16.19 3.03 -2.65
CA GLY A 38 -15.57 4.30 -3.05
C GLY A 38 -14.05 4.27 -2.95
N TYR A 39 -13.44 5.40 -3.27
CA TYR A 39 -11.99 5.52 -3.40
C TYR A 39 -11.24 5.25 -2.09
N LEU A 40 -11.60 5.95 -1.01
CA LEU A 40 -10.87 5.84 0.26
C LEU A 40 -10.89 4.43 0.83
N LEU A 41 -12.07 3.80 0.85
CA LEU A 41 -12.17 2.43 1.38
C LEU A 41 -11.40 1.44 0.51
N THR A 42 -11.38 1.64 -0.81
CA THR A 42 -10.61 0.79 -1.71
C THR A 42 -9.11 0.91 -1.44
N VAL A 43 -8.60 2.12 -1.24
CA VAL A 43 -7.18 2.33 -0.92
C VAL A 43 -6.84 1.78 0.46
N LYS A 44 -7.72 1.93 1.44
CA LYS A 44 -7.53 1.34 2.78
C LYS A 44 -7.54 -0.19 2.73
N LEU A 45 -8.40 -0.77 1.90
CA LEU A 45 -8.43 -2.21 1.69
C LEU A 45 -7.12 -2.71 1.09
N SER A 46 -6.60 -2.01 0.09
CA SER A 46 -5.29 -2.32 -0.49
C SER A 46 -4.18 -2.28 0.55
N ARG A 47 -4.16 -1.24 1.39
CA ARG A 47 -3.18 -1.14 2.48
C ARG A 47 -3.26 -2.33 3.42
N ALA A 48 -4.46 -2.73 3.79
CA ALA A 48 -4.65 -3.88 4.69
C ALA A 48 -4.11 -5.17 4.08
N TYR A 49 -4.38 -5.41 2.78
CA TYR A 49 -3.83 -6.57 2.09
C TYR A 49 -2.30 -6.55 2.03
N SER A 50 -1.70 -5.42 1.69
CA SER A 50 -0.24 -5.33 1.61
C SER A 50 0.42 -5.47 2.98
N ASN A 51 -0.17 -4.88 4.02
CA ASN A 51 0.36 -5.01 5.38
C ASN A 51 0.21 -6.44 5.89
N LEU A 52 -0.92 -7.09 5.62
CA LEU A 52 -1.12 -8.50 5.98
C LEU A 52 -0.10 -9.39 5.27
N ALA A 53 0.18 -9.12 3.99
CA ALA A 53 1.13 -9.89 3.21
C ALA A 53 2.55 -9.83 3.76
N VAL A 54 2.95 -8.67 4.26
CA VAL A 54 4.33 -8.42 4.72
C VAL A 54 4.49 -8.71 6.21
N LEU A 55 3.54 -8.29 7.03
CA LEU A 55 3.65 -8.32 8.48
C LEU A 55 2.81 -9.41 9.15
N GLY A 56 1.71 -9.83 8.50
CA GLY A 56 0.73 -10.68 9.15
C GLY A 56 -0.01 -9.92 10.25
N ASP A 57 -1.12 -10.48 10.74
CA ASP A 57 -1.84 -9.90 11.87
C ASP A 57 -0.95 -9.95 13.10
N HIS A 58 -0.91 -8.84 13.84
CA HIS A 58 -0.08 -8.70 15.02
C HIS A 58 1.40 -9.04 14.75
N ARG A 59 1.85 -8.80 13.52
CA ARG A 59 3.23 -9.07 13.08
C ARG A 59 3.60 -10.53 13.20
N GLU A 60 2.68 -11.42 12.85
CA GLU A 60 2.88 -12.87 12.93
C GLU A 60 4.06 -13.39 12.10
N HIS A 61 4.34 -12.75 10.94
CA HIS A 61 5.47 -13.16 10.10
C HIS A 61 6.83 -12.76 10.67
N GLY A 62 6.89 -11.67 11.42
CA GLY A 62 8.16 -11.19 12.00
C GLY A 62 9.22 -10.96 10.93
N THR A 63 10.49 -11.23 11.30
CA THR A 63 11.62 -11.04 10.38
C THR A 63 11.85 -12.25 9.46
N ASP A 64 11.29 -13.41 9.81
CA ASP A 64 11.49 -14.66 9.08
C ASP A 64 10.30 -14.96 8.14
N GLY A 65 9.29 -14.12 8.14
CA GLY A 65 8.10 -14.30 7.34
C GLY A 65 8.33 -14.02 5.87
N GLU A 66 7.82 -14.90 5.04
CA GLU A 66 7.80 -14.66 3.61
C GLU A 66 6.65 -13.72 3.25
N VAL A 67 6.87 -12.85 2.27
CA VAL A 67 5.81 -11.98 1.75
C VAL A 67 4.84 -12.84 0.93
N ASP A 68 3.55 -12.71 1.22
CA ASP A 68 2.51 -13.40 0.45
C ASP A 68 2.28 -12.65 -0.86
N GLY A 69 2.83 -13.19 -1.95
CA GLY A 69 2.76 -12.57 -3.27
C GLY A 69 1.33 -12.43 -3.81
N ASN A 70 0.44 -13.35 -3.47
CA ASN A 70 -0.95 -13.28 -3.94
C ASN A 70 -1.69 -12.11 -3.27
N LEU A 71 -1.45 -11.88 -1.99
CA LEU A 71 -2.05 -10.75 -1.28
C LEU A 71 -1.50 -9.41 -1.78
N ILE A 72 -0.20 -9.34 -2.06
CA ILE A 72 0.41 -8.12 -2.65
C ILE A 72 -0.16 -7.86 -4.04
N GLN A 73 -0.29 -8.89 -4.87
CA GLN A 73 -0.87 -8.73 -6.21
C GLN A 73 -2.31 -8.20 -6.12
N HIS A 74 -3.09 -8.72 -5.20
CA HIS A 74 -4.46 -8.24 -4.98
C HIS A 74 -4.47 -6.78 -4.51
N ALA A 75 -3.53 -6.41 -3.63
CA ALA A 75 -3.39 -5.02 -3.18
C ALA A 75 -3.13 -4.08 -4.36
N ILE A 76 -2.25 -4.48 -5.29
CA ILE A 76 -1.95 -3.69 -6.49
C ILE A 76 -3.17 -3.57 -7.39
N GLU A 77 -3.90 -4.67 -7.60
CA GLU A 77 -5.12 -4.66 -8.42
C GLU A 77 -6.18 -3.70 -7.88
N LEU A 78 -6.33 -3.66 -6.56
CA LEU A 78 -7.25 -2.72 -5.91
C LEU A 78 -6.85 -1.27 -6.19
N LEU A 79 -5.56 -0.95 -6.09
CA LEU A 79 -5.05 0.40 -6.39
C LEU A 79 -5.26 0.73 -7.87
N GLU A 80 -5.00 -0.23 -8.76
CA GLU A 80 -5.21 -0.02 -10.20
C GLU A 80 -6.66 0.30 -10.52
N SER A 81 -7.61 -0.31 -9.81
CA SER A 81 -9.04 -0.08 -10.04
C SER A 81 -9.47 1.36 -9.78
N VAL A 82 -8.67 2.11 -9.02
CA VAL A 82 -8.96 3.52 -8.68
C VAL A 82 -7.85 4.47 -9.15
N ARG A 83 -7.04 4.05 -10.10
CA ARG A 83 -5.91 4.82 -10.63
C ARG A 83 -6.32 6.23 -11.10
N PHE A 84 -7.48 6.35 -11.71
CA PHE A 84 -7.97 7.63 -12.24
C PHE A 84 -8.07 8.72 -11.16
N ARG A 85 -8.30 8.34 -9.91
CA ARG A 85 -8.29 9.27 -8.76
C ARG A 85 -6.96 9.26 -8.03
N GLY A 86 -6.23 8.14 -8.11
CA GLY A 86 -5.01 7.94 -7.34
C GLY A 86 -3.77 8.62 -7.90
N GLU A 87 -3.70 8.82 -9.21
CA GLU A 87 -2.49 9.33 -9.87
C GLU A 87 -1.96 10.64 -9.29
N ASN A 88 -2.84 11.49 -8.79
CA ASN A 88 -2.46 12.77 -8.19
C ASN A 88 -2.58 12.79 -6.66
N ASP A 89 -2.77 11.63 -6.06
CA ASP A 89 -2.84 11.46 -4.61
C ASP A 89 -1.50 10.94 -4.08
N PRO A 90 -0.81 11.70 -3.21
CA PRO A 90 0.45 11.22 -2.62
C PRO A 90 0.28 9.89 -1.90
N TYR A 91 -0.82 9.69 -1.20
CA TYR A 91 -1.08 8.45 -0.46
C TYR A 91 -1.21 7.23 -1.39
N TRP A 92 -1.94 7.38 -2.49
CA TRP A 92 -2.08 6.30 -3.49
C TRP A 92 -0.71 5.91 -4.07
N ASN A 93 0.10 6.92 -4.43
CA ASN A 93 1.44 6.70 -4.98
C ASN A 93 2.36 6.03 -3.96
N ALA A 94 2.24 6.40 -2.68
CA ALA A 94 2.98 5.75 -1.60
C ALA A 94 2.62 4.27 -1.52
N ARG A 95 1.34 3.95 -1.54
CA ARG A 95 0.88 2.55 -1.47
C ARG A 95 1.32 1.74 -2.68
N MET A 96 1.26 2.33 -3.89
CA MET A 96 1.78 1.67 -5.10
C MET A 96 3.29 1.42 -4.99
N GLY A 97 4.04 2.43 -4.57
CA GLY A 97 5.49 2.30 -4.40
C GLY A 97 5.87 1.17 -3.46
N TYR A 98 5.28 1.14 -2.28
CA TYR A 98 5.56 0.07 -1.30
C TYR A 98 5.13 -1.30 -1.81
N SER A 99 3.93 -1.40 -2.39
CA SER A 99 3.43 -2.70 -2.88
C SER A 99 4.27 -3.23 -4.04
N CYS A 100 4.67 -2.37 -4.98
CA CYS A 100 5.53 -2.77 -6.09
C CYS A 100 6.92 -3.19 -5.61
N LEU A 101 7.46 -2.56 -4.57
CA LEU A 101 8.76 -2.93 -4.01
C LEU A 101 8.69 -4.30 -3.33
N MET A 102 7.58 -4.61 -2.67
CA MET A 102 7.37 -5.89 -1.98
C MET A 102 6.94 -7.02 -2.92
N ALA A 103 6.28 -6.69 -4.02
CA ALA A 103 5.98 -7.65 -5.08
C ALA A 103 7.26 -7.94 -5.86
N TYR A 104 7.26 -8.97 -6.67
CA TYR A 104 8.38 -9.27 -7.56
C TYR A 104 8.46 -8.29 -8.73
N CYS A 105 7.95 -7.08 -8.55
CA CYS A 105 8.12 -5.99 -9.48
C CYS A 105 9.55 -5.47 -9.39
N SER A 106 10.05 -4.96 -10.50
CA SER A 106 11.38 -4.37 -10.50
C SER A 106 11.42 -3.11 -9.63
N ALA A 107 12.57 -2.81 -9.05
CA ALA A 107 12.76 -1.58 -8.31
C ALA A 107 12.48 -0.34 -9.17
N SER A 108 12.61 -0.43 -10.49
CA SER A 108 12.31 0.67 -11.41
C SER A 108 10.81 1.03 -11.40
N THR A 109 9.93 0.04 -11.28
CA THR A 109 8.49 0.30 -11.17
C THR A 109 8.15 1.00 -9.85
N ALA A 110 8.68 0.48 -8.74
CA ALA A 110 8.49 1.10 -7.42
C ALA A 110 9.05 2.54 -7.41
N TYR A 111 10.20 2.75 -8.02
CA TYR A 111 10.85 4.05 -8.11
C TYR A 111 9.99 5.09 -8.83
N LYS A 112 9.29 4.68 -9.89
CA LYS A 112 8.38 5.56 -10.62
C LYS A 112 7.31 6.16 -9.69
N TYR A 113 6.68 5.32 -8.88
CA TYR A 113 5.66 5.77 -7.93
C TYR A 113 6.26 6.56 -6.77
N ALA A 114 7.42 6.17 -6.29
CA ALA A 114 8.13 6.88 -5.23
C ALA A 114 8.47 8.32 -5.66
N LYS A 115 8.96 8.49 -6.90
CA LYS A 115 9.25 9.82 -7.45
C LYS A 115 7.99 10.66 -7.59
N ARG A 116 6.90 10.06 -8.01
CA ARG A 116 5.62 10.77 -8.12
C ARG A 116 5.14 11.22 -6.73
N TRP A 117 5.23 10.33 -5.74
CA TRP A 117 4.93 10.67 -4.35
C TRP A 117 5.74 11.87 -3.90
N LEU A 118 7.06 11.83 -4.10
CA LEU A 118 7.95 12.93 -3.71
C LEU A 118 7.60 14.24 -4.44
N THR A 119 7.22 14.18 -5.72
CA THR A 119 6.78 15.34 -6.47
C THR A 119 5.51 15.96 -5.87
N LEU A 120 4.57 15.12 -5.45
CA LEU A 120 3.31 15.56 -4.84
C LEU A 120 3.48 16.01 -3.38
N ALA A 121 4.47 15.49 -2.67
CA ALA A 121 4.72 15.80 -1.26
C ALA A 121 6.24 15.94 -1.02
N PRO A 122 6.86 17.02 -1.52
CA PRO A 122 8.33 17.13 -1.52
C PRO A 122 8.98 17.21 -0.14
N LYS A 123 8.22 17.54 0.89
CA LYS A 123 8.74 17.64 2.25
C LYS A 123 8.48 16.38 3.10
N ASP A 124 7.83 15.38 2.52
CA ASP A 124 7.52 14.15 3.24
C ASP A 124 8.80 13.31 3.39
N PRO A 125 9.28 13.08 4.64
CA PRO A 125 10.50 12.30 4.85
C PRO A 125 10.36 10.84 4.42
N ASP A 126 9.16 10.28 4.47
CA ASP A 126 8.94 8.91 4.04
C ASP A 126 9.02 8.78 2.52
N ALA A 127 8.52 9.78 1.78
CA ALA A 127 8.67 9.83 0.32
C ALA A 127 10.14 9.93 -0.07
N GLN A 128 10.88 10.79 0.61
CA GLN A 128 12.33 10.95 0.40
C GLN A 128 13.06 9.63 0.65
N LYS A 129 12.69 8.94 1.72
CA LYS A 129 13.31 7.67 2.08
C LYS A 129 13.03 6.59 1.04
N LEU A 130 11.79 6.47 0.58
CA LEU A 130 11.44 5.45 -0.41
C LEU A 130 12.18 5.69 -1.73
N VAL A 131 12.31 6.94 -2.16
CA VAL A 131 13.10 7.29 -3.36
C VAL A 131 14.54 6.81 -3.18
N ARG A 132 15.17 7.11 -2.05
CA ARG A 132 16.56 6.70 -1.79
C ARG A 132 16.70 5.18 -1.76
N ASP A 133 15.76 4.50 -1.14
CA ASP A 133 15.78 3.02 -1.07
C ASP A 133 15.69 2.41 -2.47
N CYS A 134 14.80 2.93 -3.31
CA CYS A 134 14.67 2.46 -4.69
C CYS A 134 15.95 2.73 -5.50
N GLU A 135 16.56 3.89 -5.33
CA GLU A 135 17.83 4.22 -6.00
C GLU A 135 18.94 3.25 -5.60
N GLY A 136 19.00 2.89 -4.31
CA GLY A 136 19.95 1.90 -3.82
C GLY A 136 19.75 0.52 -4.45
N TYR A 137 18.52 0.06 -4.55
CA TYR A 137 18.23 -1.22 -5.20
C TYR A 137 18.56 -1.21 -6.69
N LEU A 138 18.32 -0.10 -7.38
CA LEU A 138 18.67 0.03 -8.80
C LEU A 138 20.17 0.00 -9.02
N GLU A 139 20.96 0.58 -8.13
CA GLU A 139 22.42 0.51 -8.19
C GLU A 139 22.91 -0.91 -7.95
N GLU A 140 22.31 -1.63 -7.00
CA GLU A 140 22.64 -3.04 -6.75
C GLU A 140 22.34 -3.91 -7.97
N GLU A 141 21.21 -3.69 -8.63
CA GLU A 141 20.86 -4.41 -9.86
C GLU A 141 21.89 -4.18 -10.97
N LYS A 142 22.35 -2.94 -11.14
CA LYS A 142 23.38 -2.62 -12.13
C LYS A 142 24.71 -3.32 -11.82
N ALA A 143 25.08 -3.38 -10.56
CA ALA A 143 26.30 -4.06 -10.13
C ALA A 143 26.27 -5.55 -10.44
N LEU A 144 25.08 -6.17 -10.39
CA LEU A 144 24.91 -7.59 -10.69
C LEU A 144 24.93 -7.91 -12.19
N GLU A 145 24.75 -6.91 -13.06
CA GLU A 145 24.76 -7.07 -14.52
C GLU A 145 26.17 -7.14 -15.11
N ILE A 146 27.19 -6.89 -14.31
CA ILE A 146 28.60 -6.98 -14.72
C ILE A 146 29.10 -8.46 -14.62
#